data_7d6dd996c7b31a0fbcfbdc6548e99858
#
_entry.id   7d6dd996c7b31a0fbcfbdc6548e99858
#
_cell.length_a   1.000
_cell.length_b   1.000
_cell.length_c   1.000
_cell.angle_alpha   90.00
_cell.angle_beta   90.00
_cell.angle_gamma   90.00
#
_symmetry.space_group_name_H-M   'P 1'
#
loop_
_entity.id
_entity.type
_entity.pdbx_description
1 polymer ?
#
loop_
_entity_poly.entity_id
_entity_poly.type
_entity_poly.pdbx_seq_one_letter_code
_entity_poly.pdbx_strand_id
1 'polypeptide(L)'
;MAKLLIVDDDIRLRKLVRTYGEVEHYECEEAADGLSALEKLQDADFDLVILDVMMPGLDGFETLERIRKTSEIPVIMLTARSEEYDKLTGFGLGVDDYVSKPFSPKELMARVGAVLKRNRKTPVRNSFTYRELEIR
;
A
#
# COMPACT_ATOMS: atom_id res chain seq x y z
N MET A 1 -7.59 -9.80 -10.56
CA MET A 1 -6.61 -8.72 -10.75
C MET A 1 -6.59 -7.84 -9.52
N ALA A 2 -5.42 -7.58 -8.99
CA ALA A 2 -5.32 -6.79 -7.76
C ALA A 2 -5.54 -5.31 -8.05
N LYS A 3 -6.08 -4.61 -7.08
CA LYS A 3 -6.40 -3.20 -7.20
C LYS A 3 -5.57 -2.40 -6.20
N LEU A 4 -4.80 -1.44 -6.71
CA LEU A 4 -3.89 -0.63 -5.91
C LEU A 4 -4.42 0.79 -5.79
N LEU A 5 -4.24 1.40 -4.61
CA LEU A 5 -4.50 2.82 -4.42
C LEU A 5 -3.15 3.50 -4.23
N ILE A 6 -2.87 4.51 -5.06
CA ILE A 6 -1.60 5.23 -5.04
C ILE A 6 -1.86 6.61 -4.47
N VAL A 7 -1.27 6.89 -3.32
CA VAL A 7 -1.52 8.12 -2.57
C VAL A 7 -0.25 8.93 -2.47
N ASP A 8 -0.22 10.07 -3.15
CA ASP A 8 0.95 10.96 -3.17
C ASP A 8 0.45 12.31 -3.69
N ASP A 9 0.96 13.40 -3.15
CA ASP A 9 0.55 14.72 -3.63
C ASP A 9 1.25 15.10 -4.93
N ASP A 10 2.28 14.38 -5.33
CA ASP A 10 3.00 14.63 -6.59
C ASP A 10 2.32 13.86 -7.73
N ILE A 11 1.66 14.59 -8.62
CA ILE A 11 0.92 13.97 -9.70
C ILE A 11 1.83 13.19 -10.64
N ARG A 12 3.06 13.67 -10.84
CA ARG A 12 3.98 12.97 -11.74
C ARG A 12 4.38 11.62 -11.17
N LEU A 13 4.60 11.58 -9.86
CA LEU A 13 4.95 10.33 -9.22
C LEU A 13 3.77 9.35 -9.28
N ARG A 14 2.57 9.84 -9.01
CA ARG A 14 1.38 8.97 -9.10
C ARG A 14 1.25 8.36 -10.48
N LYS A 15 1.42 9.18 -11.52
CA LYS A 15 1.28 8.69 -12.90
C LYS A 15 2.35 7.67 -13.25
N LEU A 16 3.56 7.90 -12.77
CA LEU A 16 4.65 6.97 -13.01
C LEU A 16 4.37 5.62 -12.37
N VAL A 17 3.97 5.64 -11.09
CA VAL A 17 3.68 4.40 -10.38
C VAL A 17 2.50 3.68 -11.02
N ARG A 18 1.47 4.44 -11.41
CA ARG A 18 0.31 3.86 -12.07
C ARG A 18 0.68 3.17 -13.38
N THR A 19 1.53 3.82 -14.17
CA THR A 19 1.96 3.24 -15.44
C THR A 19 2.63 1.88 -15.23
N TYR A 20 3.54 1.81 -14.25
CA TYR A 20 4.22 0.55 -13.99
C TYR A 20 3.28 -0.49 -13.39
N GLY A 21 2.33 -0.05 -12.56
CA GLY A 21 1.34 -0.96 -12.01
C GLY A 21 0.47 -1.58 -13.09
N GLU A 22 0.05 -0.76 -14.04
CA GLU A 22 -0.80 -1.27 -15.14
C GLU A 22 -0.04 -2.23 -16.04
N VAL A 23 1.26 -2.02 -16.22
CA VAL A 23 2.07 -2.96 -16.98
C VAL A 23 2.09 -4.32 -16.27
N GLU A 24 2.03 -4.33 -14.95
CA GLU A 24 1.98 -5.57 -14.19
C GLU A 24 0.57 -6.11 -14.05
N HIS A 25 -0.37 -5.52 -14.78
CA HIS A 25 -1.78 -5.95 -14.82
C HIS A 25 -2.52 -5.67 -13.52
N TYR A 26 -2.10 -4.67 -12.76
CA TYR A 26 -2.86 -4.20 -11.62
C TYR A 26 -3.84 -3.13 -12.06
N GLU A 27 -4.99 -3.10 -11.42
CA GLU A 27 -5.91 -1.99 -11.57
C GLU A 27 -5.46 -0.90 -10.59
N CYS A 28 -5.39 0.36 -11.02
CA CYS A 28 -4.83 1.42 -10.19
C CYS A 28 -5.77 2.61 -10.09
N GLU A 29 -5.89 3.15 -8.89
CA GLU A 29 -6.54 4.44 -8.67
C GLU A 29 -5.58 5.35 -7.93
N GLU A 30 -5.81 6.64 -7.99
CA GLU A 30 -4.93 7.64 -7.41
C GLU A 30 -5.67 8.52 -6.43
N ALA A 31 -4.97 8.97 -5.39
CA ALA A 31 -5.47 9.98 -4.47
C ALA A 31 -4.35 10.97 -4.21
N ALA A 32 -4.69 12.26 -4.15
CA ALA A 32 -3.70 13.31 -4.02
C ALA A 32 -3.37 13.64 -2.56
N ASP A 33 -4.18 13.14 -1.63
CA ASP A 33 -3.98 13.43 -0.21
C ASP A 33 -4.63 12.35 0.65
N GLY A 34 -4.42 12.45 1.95
CA GLY A 34 -4.90 11.43 2.87
C GLY A 34 -6.40 11.36 2.97
N LEU A 35 -7.08 12.50 2.97
CA LEU A 35 -8.54 12.49 3.08
C LEU A 35 -9.18 11.85 1.85
N SER A 36 -8.68 12.17 0.66
CA SER A 36 -9.19 11.54 -0.56
C SER A 36 -8.96 10.05 -0.53
N ALA A 37 -7.80 9.62 0.00
CA ALA A 37 -7.50 8.21 0.10
C ALA A 37 -8.50 7.50 1.00
N LEU A 38 -8.80 8.11 2.14
CA LEU A 38 -9.74 7.51 3.07
C LEU A 38 -11.13 7.39 2.46
N GLU A 39 -11.56 8.39 1.70
CA GLU A 39 -12.84 8.34 1.02
C GLU A 39 -12.88 7.19 0.01
N LYS A 40 -11.83 7.05 -0.77
CA LYS A 40 -11.80 5.97 -1.76
C LYS A 40 -11.82 4.60 -1.12
N LEU A 41 -11.14 4.47 0.00
CA LEU A 41 -11.10 3.19 0.70
C LEU A 41 -12.47 2.82 1.30
N GLN A 42 -13.31 3.81 1.58
CA GLN A 42 -14.67 3.53 2.03
C GLN A 42 -15.57 3.12 0.90
N ASP A 43 -15.30 3.64 -0.30
CA ASP A 43 -16.22 3.45 -1.44
C ASP A 43 -15.93 2.20 -2.26
N ALA A 44 -14.75 1.62 -2.13
CA ALA A 44 -14.37 0.49 -2.96
C ALA A 44 -13.35 -0.36 -2.22
N ASP A 45 -13.21 -1.60 -2.68
CA ASP A 45 -12.23 -2.52 -2.11
C ASP A 45 -10.92 -2.39 -2.85
N PHE A 46 -9.85 -2.32 -2.09
CA PHE A 46 -8.49 -2.28 -2.63
C PHE A 46 -7.69 -3.41 -2.01
N ASP A 47 -6.63 -3.82 -2.70
CA ASP A 47 -5.79 -4.91 -2.22
C ASP A 47 -4.50 -4.41 -1.57
N LEU A 48 -4.09 -3.19 -1.88
CA LEU A 48 -2.87 -2.63 -1.33
C LEU A 48 -2.88 -1.12 -1.52
N VAL A 49 -2.28 -0.40 -0.57
CA VAL A 49 -2.14 1.06 -0.65
C VAL A 49 -0.65 1.38 -0.72
N ILE A 50 -0.27 2.22 -1.68
CA ILE A 50 1.06 2.81 -1.73
C ILE A 50 0.89 4.23 -1.23
N LEU A 51 1.55 4.58 -0.14
CA LEU A 51 1.24 5.77 0.64
C LEU A 51 2.49 6.60 0.92
N ASP A 52 2.51 7.81 0.41
CA ASP A 52 3.62 8.74 0.67
C ASP A 52 3.55 9.23 2.13
N VAL A 53 4.70 9.32 2.76
CA VAL A 53 4.80 9.81 4.14
C VAL A 53 4.55 11.32 4.21
N MET A 54 5.19 12.06 3.31
CA MET A 54 5.15 13.53 3.38
C MET A 54 4.10 14.11 2.45
N MET A 55 2.97 14.50 3.02
CA MET A 55 1.90 15.13 2.26
C MET A 55 1.32 16.28 3.07
N PRO A 56 0.81 17.32 2.40
CA PRO A 56 0.15 18.40 3.14
C PRO A 56 -1.17 17.89 3.73
N GLY A 57 -1.60 18.51 4.81
CA GLY A 57 -2.80 18.06 5.52
C GLY A 57 -2.47 16.83 6.33
N LEU A 58 -3.22 15.77 6.14
CA LEU A 58 -2.92 14.49 6.79
C LEU A 58 -1.68 13.90 6.14
N ASP A 59 -0.62 13.70 6.91
CA ASP A 59 0.56 13.05 6.36
C ASP A 59 0.32 11.54 6.27
N GLY A 60 1.32 10.82 5.80
CA GLY A 60 1.17 9.39 5.58
C GLY A 60 0.92 8.62 6.87
N PHE A 61 1.59 9.00 7.95
CA PHE A 61 1.39 8.29 9.22
C PHE A 61 0.00 8.52 9.78
N GLU A 62 -0.49 9.75 9.70
CA GLU A 62 -1.83 10.05 10.17
C GLU A 62 -2.88 9.32 9.33
N THR A 63 -2.65 9.26 8.02
CA THR A 63 -3.54 8.55 7.12
C THR A 63 -3.55 7.05 7.47
N LEU A 64 -2.37 6.49 7.67
CA LEU A 64 -2.26 5.08 8.02
C LEU A 64 -2.95 4.78 9.35
N GLU A 65 -2.78 5.65 10.32
CA GLU A 65 -3.43 5.46 11.60
C GLU A 65 -4.94 5.35 11.45
N ARG A 66 -5.51 6.21 10.62
CA ARG A 66 -6.95 6.17 10.37
C ARG A 66 -7.37 4.93 9.60
N ILE A 67 -6.56 4.53 8.62
CA ILE A 67 -6.83 3.30 7.89
C ILE A 67 -6.90 2.12 8.86
N ARG A 68 -5.97 2.06 9.79
CA ARG A 68 -5.88 0.92 10.70
C ARG A 68 -7.02 0.83 11.70
N LYS A 69 -7.82 1.88 11.84
CA LYS A 69 -9.01 1.80 12.70
C LYS A 69 -10.07 0.88 12.13
N THR A 70 -10.07 0.69 10.80
CA THR A 70 -11.12 -0.09 10.17
C THR A 70 -10.61 -1.16 9.21
N SER A 71 -9.29 -1.24 8.97
CA SER A 71 -8.80 -2.13 7.93
C SER A 71 -7.38 -2.56 8.21
N GLU A 72 -7.06 -3.79 7.80
CA GLU A 72 -5.69 -4.30 7.84
C GLU A 72 -5.11 -4.41 6.45
N ILE A 73 -5.61 -3.60 5.53
CA ILE A 73 -5.15 -3.62 4.15
C ILE A 73 -3.63 -3.43 4.10
N PRO A 74 -2.93 -4.17 3.25
CA PRO A 74 -1.48 -3.99 3.13
C PRO A 74 -1.10 -2.59 2.70
N VAL A 75 -0.06 -2.03 3.32
CA VAL A 75 0.41 -0.68 3.02
C VAL A 75 1.92 -0.70 2.81
N ILE A 76 2.36 -0.12 1.71
CA ILE A 76 3.77 0.16 1.45
C ILE A 76 3.95 1.67 1.54
N MET A 77 4.84 2.13 2.39
CA MET A 77 5.07 3.56 2.53
C MET A 77 6.24 4.01 1.69
N LEU A 78 6.08 5.16 1.04
CA LEU A 78 7.15 5.82 0.31
C LEU A 78 7.72 6.90 1.20
N THR A 79 9.00 6.85 1.49
CA THR A 79 9.61 7.77 2.40
C THR A 79 10.82 8.44 1.77
N ALA A 80 11.01 9.72 2.07
CA ALA A 80 12.17 10.46 1.58
C ALA A 80 13.35 10.04 2.43
N ARG A 81 14.26 9.24 1.90
CA ARG A 81 15.45 8.87 2.61
C ARG A 81 15.23 8.37 3.97
N SER A 82 14.97 7.28 4.10
CA SER A 82 15.04 6.48 5.28
C SER A 82 15.36 7.15 6.56
N GLU A 83 14.48 7.85 7.05
CA GLU A 83 14.57 8.31 8.39
C GLU A 83 14.24 7.14 9.28
N GLU A 84 15.18 6.76 10.11
CA GLU A 84 14.93 5.67 11.03
C GLU A 84 13.73 5.91 11.88
N TYR A 85 13.57 7.16 12.29
CA TYR A 85 12.43 7.56 13.08
C TYR A 85 11.11 7.22 12.37
N ASP A 86 11.05 7.55 11.08
CA ASP A 86 9.83 7.29 10.31
C ASP A 86 9.57 5.80 10.21
N LYS A 87 10.61 5.02 10.00
CA LYS A 87 10.45 3.57 9.89
C LYS A 87 9.93 2.98 11.19
N LEU A 88 10.47 3.40 12.31
CA LEU A 88 10.02 2.89 13.59
C LEU A 88 8.56 3.25 13.84
N THR A 89 8.18 4.48 13.52
CA THR A 89 6.80 4.92 13.68
C THR A 89 5.86 4.07 12.84
N GLY A 90 6.24 3.85 11.57
CA GLY A 90 5.40 3.08 10.68
C GLY A 90 5.27 1.64 11.07
N PHE A 91 6.35 1.02 11.56
CA PHE A 91 6.27 -0.35 12.02
C PHE A 91 5.30 -0.49 13.19
N GLY A 92 5.26 0.51 14.06
CA GLY A 92 4.30 0.49 15.15
C GLY A 92 2.87 0.56 14.67
N LEU A 93 2.63 1.07 13.47
CA LEU A 93 1.29 1.18 12.90
C LEU A 93 0.98 0.04 11.93
N GLY A 94 1.90 -0.89 11.72
CA GLY A 94 1.62 -2.05 10.89
C GLY A 94 1.86 -1.84 9.41
N VAL A 95 2.96 -1.18 9.05
CA VAL A 95 3.35 -1.03 7.65
C VAL A 95 3.94 -2.34 7.16
N ASP A 96 3.62 -2.72 5.94
CA ASP A 96 4.10 -3.98 5.37
C ASP A 96 5.48 -3.84 4.75
N ASP A 97 5.81 -2.64 4.25
CA ASP A 97 7.13 -2.42 3.66
C ASP A 97 7.37 -0.92 3.51
N TYR A 98 8.62 -0.55 3.38
CA TYR A 98 9.04 0.82 3.14
C TYR A 98 9.88 0.87 1.88
N VAL A 99 9.70 1.91 1.09
CA VAL A 99 10.54 2.14 -0.08
C VAL A 99 11.03 3.58 -0.02
N SER A 100 12.34 3.77 -0.07
CA SER A 100 12.94 5.10 0.02
C SER A 100 12.97 5.80 -1.32
N LYS A 101 12.64 7.06 -1.34
CA LYS A 101 12.78 7.89 -2.53
C LYS A 101 14.24 8.35 -2.64
N PRO A 102 14.79 8.42 -3.82
CA PRO A 102 14.22 8.03 -5.11
C PRO A 102 14.24 6.51 -5.24
N PHE A 103 13.22 5.97 -5.85
CA PHE A 103 13.12 4.51 -5.99
C PHE A 103 13.01 4.12 -7.46
N SER A 104 13.31 2.85 -7.72
CA SER A 104 13.09 2.27 -9.03
C SER A 104 11.63 1.82 -9.10
N PRO A 105 10.87 2.25 -10.10
CA PRO A 105 9.49 1.77 -10.23
C PRO A 105 9.40 0.26 -10.34
N LYS A 106 10.39 -0.36 -10.98
CA LYS A 106 10.40 -1.81 -11.08
C LYS A 106 10.61 -2.46 -9.73
N GLU A 107 11.48 -1.88 -8.90
CA GLU A 107 11.69 -2.41 -7.55
C GLU A 107 10.41 -2.25 -6.73
N LEU A 108 9.75 -1.12 -6.85
CA LEU A 108 8.49 -0.91 -6.15
C LEU A 108 7.48 -1.98 -6.54
N MET A 109 7.35 -2.26 -7.84
CA MET A 109 6.41 -3.28 -8.28
C MET A 109 6.78 -4.67 -7.78
N ALA A 110 8.08 -4.96 -7.67
CA ALA A 110 8.52 -6.24 -7.10
C ALA A 110 8.08 -6.35 -5.64
N ARG A 111 8.18 -5.26 -4.89
CA ARG A 111 7.75 -5.27 -3.49
C ARG A 111 6.24 -5.37 -3.37
N VAL A 112 5.52 -4.70 -4.27
CA VAL A 112 4.05 -4.83 -4.31
C VAL A 112 3.67 -6.29 -4.50
N GLY A 113 4.30 -6.94 -5.47
CA GLY A 113 4.03 -8.35 -5.73
C GLY A 113 4.33 -9.23 -4.53
N ALA A 114 5.44 -8.96 -3.85
CA ALA A 114 5.82 -9.74 -2.69
C ALA A 114 4.83 -9.58 -1.54
N VAL A 115 4.39 -8.35 -1.29
CA VAL A 115 3.42 -8.08 -0.22
C VAL A 115 2.08 -8.72 -0.55
N LEU A 116 1.62 -8.60 -1.79
CA LEU A 116 0.36 -9.22 -2.19
C LEU A 116 0.42 -10.73 -2.05
N LYS A 117 1.54 -11.31 -2.42
CA LYS A 117 1.70 -12.75 -2.32
C LYS A 117 1.67 -13.23 -0.88
N ARG A 118 2.35 -12.51 0.02
CA ARG A 118 2.32 -12.86 1.44
C ARG A 118 0.91 -12.84 1.99
N ASN A 119 0.16 -11.81 1.65
CA ASN A 119 -1.18 -11.67 2.19
C ASN A 119 -2.15 -12.67 1.61
N ARG A 120 -1.93 -13.12 0.39
CA ARG A 120 -2.76 -14.14 -0.20
C ARG A 120 -2.59 -15.49 0.46
N LYS A 121 -1.46 -15.74 1.05
CA LYS A 121 -1.21 -17.02 1.70
C LYS A 121 -1.90 -17.12 3.03
N THR A 122 -2.40 -16.05 3.55
CA THR A 122 -3.14 -16.09 4.80
C THR A 122 -4.39 -16.88 4.54
N PRO A 123 -4.60 -17.99 5.22
CA PRO A 123 -5.76 -18.85 4.94
C PRO A 123 -6.98 -18.09 5.24
N VAL A 124 -7.68 -18.26 4.48
CA VAL A 124 -8.87 -17.59 4.59
C VAL A 124 -9.91 -18.39 5.23
N ARG A 125 -9.25 -19.08 5.10
CA ARG A 125 -9.56 -19.81 5.18
C ARG A 125 -10.11 -20.45 5.28
N ASN A 126 -10.13 -20.57 5.23
CA ASN A 126 -10.11 -21.21 5.15
C ASN A 126 -10.23 -21.81 4.85
N SER A 127 -10.30 -22.00 4.98
CA SER A 127 -9.97 -22.53 4.72
C SER A 127 -9.80 -23.10 4.45
N PHE A 128 -9.94 -23.38 4.39
CA PHE A 128 -9.44 -23.96 4.21
C PHE A 128 -9.18 -24.37 3.85
N THR A 129 -9.42 -24.85 4.18
CA THR A 129 -8.80 -25.13 4.04
C THR A 129 -8.42 -25.29 3.69
N TYR A 130 -8.16 -25.63 3.44
CA TYR A 130 -7.57 -25.82 3.47
C TYR A 130 -7.32 -26.22 3.01
N ARG A 131 -7.53 -26.58 3.07
CA ARG A 131 -7.00 -26.84 3.02
C ARG A 131 -6.54 -26.84 2.70
N GLU A 132 -6.89 -27.30 2.80
CA GLU A 132 -6.34 -27.21 2.78
C GLU A 132 -5.83 -26.84 2.56
N LEU A 133 -6.20 -27.15 2.58
CA LEU A 133 -5.68 -26.77 2.70
C LEU A 133 -5.21 -26.58 2.50
N GLU A 134 -5.10 -26.84 2.70
CA GLU A 134 -4.56 -26.50 2.81
C GLU A 134 -4.04 -26.14 2.80
N ILE A 135 -4.30 -26.56 3.05
CA ILE A 135 -3.81 -26.08 3.34
C ILE A 135 -3.44 -25.67 3.26
N ARG A 136 -3.46 -25.80 3.25
CA ARG A 136 -3.13 -25.07 3.44
C ARG A 136 -2.86 -24.73 3.56
#